data_43d2e95a0b9005d920afa7d192029a73
#
_entry.id   43d2e95a0b9005d920afa7d192029a73
#
_cell.length_a   1.000
_cell.length_b   1.000
_cell.length_c   1.000
_cell.angle_alpha   90.00
_cell.angle_beta   90.00
_cell.angle_gamma   90.00
#
_symmetry.space_group_name_H-M   'P 1'
#
loop_
_entity.id
_entity.type
_entity.pdbx_description
1 polymer ?
#
loop_
_entity_poly.entity_id
_entity_poly.type
_entity_poly.pdbx_seq_one_letter_code
_entity_poly.pdbx_strand_id
1 'polypeptide(L)'
;MLSLIKKIGLGSGILFWVVTSFAQSLPPYNPVTQERLLNPEESNWLMYRGTYDSHGYSTLDQINTENVDELEMAWSFSTGLREGHQAPPIVNDGYMYVSTPQNHIIALNARTGDLIWRYVRFLPDDLQQLHPTNRGVALYEDRVYLATVDAYLVSLDALTGDVIWEQAVEDYYDGYYMTMAPLIADGKVMVGVSGGELGIRGFVAAYDAFSGEQAWKTYTIPAPGEPGSESWPGDSWQTGGVPVWITGSYDPELNLSYWGTGNGGPWMGDTRPGDNLYATSVVALDVSTGELKAHHQYHWNDSWDWDEVSAPLLIDFQRNGQTVNGMIHPGRNGYLWFLERNADSIGFIDANPYVYQDVFTSLDPVTGRPEYDMSKKPGT
;
A
#
# COMPACT_ATOMS: atom_id res chain seq x y z
N MET A 1 44.96 -58.76 -62.20
CA MET A 1 45.37 -58.43 -60.81
C MET A 1 44.37 -57.45 -60.27
N LEU A 2 43.45 -57.93 -59.46
CA LEU A 2 42.41 -57.11 -58.82
C LEU A 2 42.93 -56.59 -57.48
N SER A 3 42.84 -55.27 -57.24
CA SER A 3 43.08 -54.67 -55.95
C SER A 3 41.75 -54.24 -55.30
N LEU A 4 41.45 -54.75 -54.14
CA LEU A 4 40.27 -54.54 -53.32
C LEU A 4 40.42 -53.20 -52.57
N ILE A 5 39.56 -52.28 -52.80
CA ILE A 5 39.46 -51.05 -52.00
C ILE A 5 38.36 -51.29 -50.94
N LYS A 6 38.77 -51.35 -49.65
CA LYS A 6 37.87 -51.30 -48.50
C LYS A 6 37.39 -49.89 -48.23
N LYS A 7 36.07 -49.67 -48.35
CA LYS A 7 35.44 -48.45 -47.82
C LYS A 7 35.27 -48.57 -46.31
N ILE A 8 35.89 -47.65 -45.58
CA ILE A 8 35.64 -47.43 -44.15
C ILE A 8 34.48 -46.44 -44.06
N GLY A 9 33.34 -46.88 -43.58
CA GLY A 9 32.22 -45.97 -43.26
C GLY A 9 32.43 -45.35 -41.90
N LEU A 10 32.61 -44.02 -41.87
CA LEU A 10 32.50 -43.22 -40.64
C LEU A 10 30.99 -43.02 -40.35
N GLY A 11 30.48 -43.72 -39.34
CA GLY A 11 29.17 -43.45 -38.78
C GLY A 11 29.29 -42.27 -37.83
N SER A 12 28.81 -41.07 -38.24
CA SER A 12 28.63 -39.95 -37.33
C SER A 12 27.40 -40.20 -36.43
N GLY A 13 27.63 -40.72 -35.24
CA GLY A 13 26.60 -40.82 -34.21
C GLY A 13 26.32 -39.40 -33.66
N ILE A 14 25.18 -38.85 -34.02
CA ILE A 14 24.67 -37.63 -33.38
C ILE A 14 24.13 -38.04 -32.01
N LEU A 15 24.87 -37.72 -30.94
CA LEU A 15 24.37 -37.85 -29.58
C LEU A 15 23.34 -36.73 -29.34
N PHE A 16 22.04 -37.05 -29.39
CA PHE A 16 21.01 -36.18 -28.88
C PHE A 16 21.10 -36.16 -27.34
N TRP A 17 21.60 -35.05 -26.79
CA TRP A 17 21.40 -34.77 -25.38
C TRP A 17 19.94 -34.34 -25.21
N VAL A 18 19.10 -35.23 -24.69
CA VAL A 18 17.78 -34.87 -24.19
C VAL A 18 18.02 -34.15 -22.87
N VAL A 19 18.08 -32.84 -22.91
CA VAL A 19 18.00 -31.99 -21.71
C VAL A 19 16.56 -32.16 -21.22
N THR A 20 16.32 -33.10 -20.32
CA THR A 20 15.07 -33.11 -19.53
C THR A 20 15.13 -31.93 -18.59
N SER A 21 14.56 -30.80 -19.00
CA SER A 21 14.22 -29.72 -18.11
C SER A 21 13.20 -30.29 -17.12
N PHE A 22 13.63 -30.66 -15.93
CA PHE A 22 12.69 -30.86 -14.83
C PHE A 22 12.09 -29.49 -14.55
N ALA A 23 10.86 -29.25 -15.00
CA ALA A 23 10.05 -28.16 -14.51
C ALA A 23 10.01 -28.33 -12.97
N GLN A 24 10.70 -27.48 -12.26
CA GLN A 24 10.75 -27.53 -10.80
C GLN A 24 9.35 -27.16 -10.32
N SER A 25 8.57 -28.16 -9.89
CA SER A 25 7.23 -27.94 -9.37
C SER A 25 7.30 -26.99 -8.17
N LEU A 26 6.36 -26.08 -8.08
CA LEU A 26 6.20 -25.26 -6.86
C LEU A 26 5.94 -26.20 -5.67
N PRO A 27 6.40 -25.82 -4.47
CA PRO A 27 6.04 -26.53 -3.25
C PRO A 27 4.50 -26.45 -3.04
N PRO A 28 3.93 -27.31 -2.18
CA PRO A 28 2.57 -27.11 -1.71
C PRO A 28 2.40 -25.71 -1.15
N TYR A 29 1.25 -25.06 -1.43
CA TYR A 29 0.96 -23.73 -0.92
C TYR A 29 0.93 -23.75 0.62
N ASN A 30 1.64 -22.81 1.24
CA ASN A 30 1.68 -22.64 2.68
C ASN A 30 0.79 -21.43 3.05
N PRO A 31 -0.33 -21.61 3.77
CA PRO A 31 -1.23 -20.53 4.11
C PRO A 31 -0.53 -19.37 4.82
N VAL A 32 -0.91 -18.14 4.48
CA VAL A 32 -0.34 -16.93 5.08
C VAL A 32 -1.12 -16.58 6.34
N THR A 33 -0.76 -17.20 7.46
CA THR A 33 -1.43 -17.01 8.74
C THR A 33 -1.07 -15.66 9.39
N GLN A 34 -1.85 -15.23 10.39
CA GLN A 34 -1.54 -14.03 11.18
C GLN A 34 -0.14 -14.12 11.82
N GLU A 35 0.28 -15.32 12.27
CA GLU A 35 1.60 -15.53 12.86
C GLU A 35 2.72 -15.28 11.84
N ARG A 36 2.55 -15.73 10.59
CA ARG A 36 3.50 -15.47 9.51
C ARG A 36 3.54 -14.00 9.09
N LEU A 37 2.41 -13.29 9.16
CA LEU A 37 2.38 -11.84 8.93
C LEU A 37 3.07 -11.06 10.05
N LEU A 38 3.01 -11.53 11.30
CA LEU A 38 3.75 -10.94 12.43
C LEU A 38 5.26 -11.20 12.34
N ASN A 39 5.65 -12.37 11.84
CA ASN A 39 7.03 -12.81 11.75
C ASN A 39 7.29 -13.45 10.38
N PRO A 40 7.33 -12.66 9.28
CA PRO A 40 7.51 -13.19 7.95
C PRO A 40 8.90 -13.80 7.79
N GLU A 41 8.96 -14.93 7.10
CA GLU A 41 10.22 -15.61 6.76
C GLU A 41 11.03 -14.72 5.80
N GLU A 42 12.34 -14.64 6.00
CA GLU A 42 13.26 -13.78 5.22
C GLU A 42 13.17 -14.04 3.69
N SER A 43 12.87 -15.28 3.28
CA SER A 43 12.73 -15.68 1.88
C SER A 43 11.40 -15.28 1.25
N ASN A 44 10.45 -14.75 2.02
CA ASN A 44 9.12 -14.36 1.61
C ASN A 44 8.93 -12.85 1.65
N TRP A 45 7.94 -12.34 0.91
CA TRP A 45 7.50 -10.95 0.94
C TRP A 45 5.98 -10.93 0.99
N LEU A 46 5.40 -11.08 2.20
CA LEU A 46 4.01 -11.46 2.40
C LEU A 46 3.02 -10.28 2.37
N MET A 47 3.52 -9.03 2.45
CA MET A 47 2.68 -7.84 2.46
C MET A 47 3.36 -6.65 1.76
N TYR A 48 2.62 -5.57 1.53
CA TYR A 48 2.98 -4.42 0.71
C TYR A 48 4.38 -3.85 0.99
N ARG A 49 4.78 -3.71 2.26
CA ARG A 49 6.08 -3.19 2.69
C ARG A 49 6.95 -4.24 3.39
N GLY A 50 6.65 -5.53 3.21
CA GLY A 50 7.38 -6.65 3.79
C GLY A 50 6.98 -6.97 5.22
N THR A 51 6.82 -5.96 6.07
CA THR A 51 6.49 -6.06 7.48
C THR A 51 5.43 -5.03 7.90
N TYR A 52 4.78 -5.24 9.03
CA TYR A 52 3.73 -4.35 9.56
C TYR A 52 4.23 -2.95 9.92
N ASP A 53 5.49 -2.81 10.28
CA ASP A 53 6.16 -1.53 10.56
C ASP A 53 6.51 -0.73 9.29
N SER A 54 6.21 -1.29 8.12
CA SER A 54 6.39 -0.66 6.80
C SER A 54 7.84 -0.33 6.42
N HIS A 55 8.82 -1.03 6.96
CA HIS A 55 10.25 -0.74 6.70
C HIS A 55 10.65 -0.97 5.23
N GLY A 56 10.00 -1.92 4.53
CA GLY A 56 10.34 -2.22 3.14
C GLY A 56 11.79 -2.68 2.98
N TYR A 57 12.32 -3.38 3.97
CA TYR A 57 13.71 -3.82 4.06
C TYR A 57 13.81 -5.34 4.00
N SER A 58 14.74 -5.85 3.20
CA SER A 58 15.08 -7.28 3.14
C SER A 58 16.35 -7.54 3.94
N THR A 59 16.34 -8.59 4.77
CA THR A 59 17.52 -9.06 5.51
C THR A 59 18.42 -9.99 4.69
N LEU A 60 18.00 -10.35 3.46
CA LEU A 60 18.78 -11.17 2.55
C LEU A 60 20.06 -10.44 2.10
N ASP A 61 21.19 -11.15 2.06
CA ASP A 61 22.53 -10.61 1.78
C ASP A 61 23.21 -11.21 0.53
N GLN A 62 22.51 -12.11 -0.19
CA GLN A 62 23.04 -12.73 -1.41
C GLN A 62 23.36 -11.70 -2.50
N ILE A 63 22.64 -10.58 -2.51
CA ILE A 63 22.93 -9.42 -3.37
C ILE A 63 23.42 -8.30 -2.46
N ASN A 64 24.63 -7.81 -2.75
CA ASN A 64 25.29 -6.81 -1.94
C ASN A 64 26.15 -5.88 -2.82
N THR A 65 26.88 -4.95 -2.22
CA THR A 65 27.70 -3.96 -2.93
C THR A 65 28.88 -4.56 -3.70
N GLU A 66 29.22 -5.82 -3.45
CA GLU A 66 30.34 -6.49 -4.10
C GLU A 66 29.94 -7.25 -5.37
N ASN A 67 28.63 -7.57 -5.52
CA ASN A 67 28.16 -8.40 -6.63
C ASN A 67 26.90 -7.86 -7.35
N VAL A 68 26.39 -6.70 -6.95
CA VAL A 68 25.19 -6.10 -7.57
C VAL A 68 25.35 -5.77 -9.05
N ASP A 69 26.59 -5.49 -9.50
CA ASP A 69 26.94 -5.23 -10.89
C ASP A 69 27.07 -6.51 -11.76
N GLU A 70 27.05 -7.69 -11.13
CA GLU A 70 27.05 -9.00 -11.79
C GLU A 70 25.63 -9.56 -12.00
N LEU A 71 24.59 -8.82 -11.65
CA LEU A 71 23.19 -9.26 -11.80
C LEU A 71 22.83 -9.49 -13.26
N GLU A 72 22.29 -10.67 -13.54
CA GLU A 72 21.73 -11.03 -14.83
C GLU A 72 20.22 -11.26 -14.75
N MET A 73 19.52 -10.96 -15.87
CA MET A 73 18.09 -11.19 -15.96
C MET A 73 17.80 -12.71 -16.03
N ALA A 74 17.14 -13.26 -15.01
CA ALA A 74 16.75 -14.66 -14.98
C ALA A 74 15.55 -14.97 -15.89
N TRP A 75 14.56 -14.09 -15.91
CA TRP A 75 13.37 -14.18 -16.75
C TRP A 75 12.67 -12.81 -16.86
N SER A 76 11.72 -12.71 -17.78
CA SER A 76 10.84 -11.54 -17.92
C SER A 76 9.43 -11.98 -18.24
N PHE A 77 8.45 -11.20 -17.78
CA PHE A 77 7.03 -11.42 -18.05
C PHE A 77 6.38 -10.13 -18.56
N SER A 78 5.61 -10.24 -19.64
CA SER A 78 4.87 -9.09 -20.18
C SER A 78 3.43 -9.10 -19.69
N THR A 79 3.02 -8.04 -18.99
CA THR A 79 1.63 -7.86 -18.54
C THR A 79 0.67 -7.53 -19.69
N GLY A 80 1.18 -6.96 -20.78
CA GLY A 80 0.40 -6.48 -21.92
C GLY A 80 -0.23 -5.10 -21.72
N LEU A 81 0.02 -4.45 -20.58
CA LEU A 81 -0.52 -3.13 -20.22
C LEU A 81 0.60 -2.08 -20.29
N ARG A 82 0.22 -0.83 -20.65
CA ARG A 82 1.16 0.29 -20.87
C ARG A 82 1.16 1.31 -19.75
N GLU A 83 0.13 1.33 -18.94
CA GLU A 83 0.00 2.22 -17.79
C GLU A 83 1.07 1.92 -16.73
N GLY A 84 1.34 2.88 -15.86
CA GLY A 84 2.36 2.75 -14.83
C GLY A 84 2.04 1.66 -13.81
N HIS A 85 2.92 0.67 -13.70
CA HIS A 85 2.86 -0.39 -12.70
C HIS A 85 3.49 0.12 -11.40
N GLN A 86 2.74 0.11 -10.31
CA GLN A 86 3.18 0.62 -8.99
C GLN A 86 3.18 -0.46 -7.90
N ALA A 87 2.72 -1.67 -8.21
CA ALA A 87 2.63 -2.76 -7.26
C ALA A 87 3.98 -3.45 -7.06
N PRO A 88 4.47 -3.59 -5.82
CA PRO A 88 5.52 -4.55 -5.53
C PRO A 88 4.99 -5.98 -5.72
N PRO A 89 5.82 -6.92 -6.19
CA PRO A 89 5.44 -8.33 -6.17
C PRO A 89 5.33 -8.81 -4.72
N ILE A 90 4.28 -9.58 -4.43
CA ILE A 90 4.09 -10.28 -3.16
C ILE A 90 4.46 -11.75 -3.38
N VAL A 91 5.30 -12.31 -2.51
CA VAL A 91 5.86 -13.64 -2.71
C VAL A 91 5.65 -14.51 -1.47
N ASN A 92 5.01 -15.67 -1.68
CA ASN A 92 4.82 -16.72 -0.68
C ASN A 92 5.33 -18.05 -1.22
N ASP A 93 6.47 -18.55 -0.70
CA ASP A 93 7.08 -19.84 -1.03
C ASP A 93 7.18 -20.14 -2.54
N GLY A 94 7.58 -19.11 -3.31
CA GLY A 94 7.75 -19.19 -4.77
C GLY A 94 6.50 -18.88 -5.60
N TYR A 95 5.33 -18.69 -4.99
CA TYR A 95 4.16 -18.08 -5.65
C TYR A 95 4.31 -16.58 -5.60
N MET A 96 4.38 -15.92 -6.76
CA MET A 96 4.48 -14.47 -6.89
C MET A 96 3.19 -13.89 -7.42
N TYR A 97 2.63 -12.92 -6.71
CA TYR A 97 1.41 -12.21 -7.10
C TYR A 97 1.74 -10.77 -7.45
N VAL A 98 1.31 -10.36 -8.64
CA VAL A 98 1.49 -8.99 -9.15
C VAL A 98 0.15 -8.45 -9.58
N SER A 99 -0.28 -7.33 -8.97
CA SER A 99 -1.40 -6.57 -9.50
C SER A 99 -0.91 -5.58 -10.55
N THR A 100 -1.79 -5.25 -11.49
CA THR A 100 -1.49 -4.35 -12.60
C THR A 100 -2.49 -3.20 -12.62
N PRO A 101 -2.22 -2.12 -13.36
CA PRO A 101 -3.26 -1.20 -13.77
C PRO A 101 -4.49 -1.95 -14.31
N GLN A 102 -5.67 -1.35 -14.22
CA GLN A 102 -6.95 -1.97 -14.62
C GLN A 102 -7.33 -3.23 -13.82
N ASN A 103 -6.67 -3.44 -12.65
CA ASN A 103 -6.99 -4.51 -11.70
C ASN A 103 -6.93 -5.95 -12.25
N HIS A 104 -5.91 -6.26 -13.06
CA HIS A 104 -5.56 -7.65 -13.28
C HIS A 104 -4.64 -8.13 -12.15
N ILE A 105 -4.78 -9.39 -11.74
CA ILE A 105 -3.80 -10.08 -10.90
C ILE A 105 -3.17 -11.20 -11.71
N ILE A 106 -1.86 -11.30 -11.60
CA ILE A 106 -1.05 -12.31 -12.29
C ILE A 106 -0.31 -13.09 -11.23
N ALA A 107 -0.56 -14.40 -11.16
CA ALA A 107 0.23 -15.31 -10.33
C ALA A 107 1.29 -16.00 -11.19
N LEU A 108 2.53 -15.91 -10.76
CA LEU A 108 3.70 -16.45 -11.43
C LEU A 108 4.47 -17.39 -10.52
N ASN A 109 5.18 -18.33 -11.13
CA ASN A 109 6.29 -19.00 -10.48
C ASN A 109 7.44 -17.99 -10.34
N ALA A 110 7.80 -17.60 -9.13
CA ALA A 110 8.83 -16.59 -8.86
C ALA A 110 10.22 -16.98 -9.40
N ARG A 111 10.51 -18.26 -9.59
CA ARG A 111 11.81 -18.74 -10.08
C ARG A 111 11.92 -18.75 -11.59
N THR A 112 10.81 -19.02 -12.30
CA THR A 112 10.84 -19.26 -13.75
C THR A 112 10.11 -18.19 -14.54
N GLY A 113 9.24 -17.38 -13.89
CA GLY A 113 8.35 -16.44 -14.54
C GLY A 113 7.15 -17.08 -15.25
N ASP A 114 6.96 -18.40 -15.09
CA ASP A 114 5.84 -19.11 -15.69
C ASP A 114 4.51 -18.66 -15.09
N LEU A 115 3.53 -18.42 -15.97
CA LEU A 115 2.18 -18.05 -15.54
C LEU A 115 1.49 -19.24 -14.86
N ILE A 116 0.98 -19.02 -13.64
CA ILE A 116 0.15 -19.98 -12.91
C ILE A 116 -1.31 -19.71 -13.23
N TRP A 117 -1.79 -18.50 -12.95
CA TRP A 117 -3.13 -18.04 -13.31
C TRP A 117 -3.17 -16.53 -13.52
N ARG A 118 -4.26 -16.04 -14.11
CA ARG A 118 -4.54 -14.61 -14.27
C ARG A 118 -6.00 -14.34 -13.98
N TYR A 119 -6.26 -13.39 -13.11
CA TYR A 119 -7.56 -12.77 -12.90
C TYR A 119 -7.63 -11.46 -13.70
N VAL A 120 -8.77 -11.17 -14.32
CA VAL A 120 -9.05 -9.94 -15.06
C VAL A 120 -10.38 -9.38 -14.55
N ARG A 121 -10.34 -8.18 -13.99
CA ARG A 121 -11.57 -7.47 -13.63
C ARG A 121 -12.11 -6.75 -14.85
N PHE A 122 -13.40 -6.92 -15.12
CA PHE A 122 -14.11 -6.15 -16.14
C PHE A 122 -14.60 -4.86 -15.49
N LEU A 123 -13.99 -3.74 -15.91
CA LEU A 123 -14.31 -2.42 -15.39
C LEU A 123 -15.45 -1.78 -16.20
N PRO A 124 -16.30 -0.94 -15.58
CA PRO A 124 -17.30 -0.15 -16.29
C PRO A 124 -16.67 0.81 -17.32
N ASP A 125 -17.30 0.99 -18.46
CA ASP A 125 -16.82 1.88 -19.52
C ASP A 125 -16.86 3.37 -19.13
N ASP A 126 -17.72 3.72 -18.18
CA ASP A 126 -17.93 5.09 -17.66
C ASP A 126 -17.24 5.37 -16.34
N LEU A 127 -16.34 4.49 -15.90
CA LEU A 127 -15.57 4.64 -14.70
C LEU A 127 -14.73 5.92 -14.70
N GLN A 128 -14.92 6.75 -13.68
CA GLN A 128 -14.10 7.95 -13.45
C GLN A 128 -13.01 7.65 -12.45
N GLN A 129 -11.78 7.90 -12.84
CA GLN A 129 -10.59 7.73 -11.99
C GLN A 129 -9.49 8.66 -12.49
N LEU A 130 -8.67 9.21 -11.60
CA LEU A 130 -7.55 10.05 -12.01
C LEU A 130 -6.37 9.21 -12.53
N HIS A 131 -6.15 8.05 -11.94
CA HIS A 131 -5.04 7.16 -12.28
C HIS A 131 -5.50 5.71 -12.32
N PRO A 132 -5.31 4.99 -13.44
CA PRO A 132 -5.67 3.58 -13.58
C PRO A 132 -4.65 2.66 -12.89
N THR A 133 -4.15 3.04 -11.73
CA THR A 133 -3.08 2.32 -11.02
C THR A 133 -3.64 1.37 -9.96
N ASN A 134 -2.88 0.34 -9.66
CA ASN A 134 -3.06 -0.49 -8.48
C ASN A 134 -1.71 -0.71 -7.81
N ARG A 135 -1.66 -0.65 -6.46
CA ARG A 135 -0.42 -0.70 -5.68
C ARG A 135 -0.16 -2.03 -5.01
N GLY A 136 -0.96 -3.04 -5.28
CA GLY A 136 -0.67 -4.37 -4.77
C GLY A 136 -1.89 -5.14 -4.28
N VAL A 137 -1.59 -6.33 -3.81
CA VAL A 137 -2.53 -7.25 -3.19
C VAL A 137 -2.11 -7.54 -1.76
N ALA A 138 -3.00 -8.13 -0.97
CA ALA A 138 -2.68 -8.71 0.33
C ALA A 138 -2.92 -10.22 0.31
N LEU A 139 -2.18 -10.95 1.14
CA LEU A 139 -2.35 -12.39 1.33
C LEU A 139 -2.83 -12.67 2.75
N TYR A 140 -3.80 -13.55 2.88
CA TYR A 140 -4.21 -14.10 4.16
C TYR A 140 -4.79 -15.51 3.99
N GLU A 141 -4.30 -16.45 4.78
CA GLU A 141 -4.57 -17.88 4.63
C GLU A 141 -4.31 -18.36 3.18
N ASP A 142 -5.31 -18.89 2.53
CA ASP A 142 -5.28 -19.38 1.13
C ASP A 142 -5.87 -18.37 0.13
N ARG A 143 -5.85 -17.06 0.45
CA ARG A 143 -6.53 -16.02 -0.32
C ARG A 143 -5.63 -14.86 -0.72
N VAL A 144 -6.00 -14.26 -1.86
CA VAL A 144 -5.47 -13.01 -2.36
C VAL A 144 -6.57 -11.95 -2.34
N TYR A 145 -6.29 -10.79 -1.76
CA TYR A 145 -7.25 -9.68 -1.66
C TYR A 145 -6.81 -8.52 -2.54
N LEU A 146 -7.77 -7.99 -3.30
CA LEU A 146 -7.60 -6.88 -4.22
C LEU A 146 -8.62 -5.78 -3.94
N ALA A 147 -8.15 -4.55 -3.75
CA ALA A 147 -8.97 -3.35 -3.78
C ALA A 147 -8.99 -2.81 -5.21
N THR A 148 -10.19 -2.54 -5.76
CA THR A 148 -10.36 -2.25 -7.18
C THR A 148 -10.72 -0.80 -7.46
N VAL A 149 -10.41 -0.34 -8.69
CA VAL A 149 -10.71 1.04 -9.12
C VAL A 149 -12.19 1.32 -9.34
N ASP A 150 -13.05 0.31 -9.38
CA ASP A 150 -14.51 0.43 -9.36
C ASP A 150 -15.09 0.25 -7.94
N ALA A 151 -14.27 0.49 -6.92
CA ALA A 151 -14.62 0.52 -5.50
C ALA A 151 -15.14 -0.82 -4.92
N TYR A 152 -14.60 -1.95 -5.37
CA TYR A 152 -14.86 -3.27 -4.80
C TYR A 152 -13.65 -3.81 -4.06
N LEU A 153 -13.90 -4.58 -3.02
CA LEU A 153 -12.92 -5.48 -2.40
C LEU A 153 -13.21 -6.90 -2.88
N VAL A 154 -12.19 -7.57 -3.42
CA VAL A 154 -12.31 -8.90 -4.03
C VAL A 154 -11.39 -9.87 -3.30
N SER A 155 -11.89 -11.05 -2.95
CA SER A 155 -11.13 -12.17 -2.44
C SER A 155 -11.05 -13.27 -3.49
N LEU A 156 -9.84 -13.72 -3.80
CA LEU A 156 -9.55 -14.79 -4.74
C LEU A 156 -8.89 -15.96 -4.03
N ASP A 157 -9.10 -17.17 -4.55
CA ASP A 157 -8.30 -18.34 -4.19
C ASP A 157 -6.84 -18.14 -4.66
N ALA A 158 -5.88 -18.32 -3.78
CA ALA A 158 -4.48 -18.05 -4.06
C ALA A 158 -3.87 -19.02 -5.09
N LEU A 159 -4.40 -20.23 -5.23
CA LEU A 159 -3.89 -21.26 -6.15
C LEU A 159 -4.53 -21.20 -7.54
N THR A 160 -5.81 -20.77 -7.63
CA THR A 160 -6.58 -20.84 -8.88
C THR A 160 -6.93 -19.47 -9.46
N GLY A 161 -6.99 -18.42 -8.62
CA GLY A 161 -7.46 -17.10 -9.01
C GLY A 161 -8.99 -17.00 -9.13
N ASP A 162 -9.72 -18.03 -8.70
CA ASP A 162 -11.18 -18.02 -8.68
C ASP A 162 -11.70 -17.04 -7.63
N VAL A 163 -12.77 -16.32 -7.96
CA VAL A 163 -13.41 -15.39 -7.01
C VAL A 163 -14.11 -16.17 -5.92
N ILE A 164 -13.73 -15.91 -4.66
CA ILE A 164 -14.38 -16.47 -3.47
C ILE A 164 -15.55 -15.57 -3.05
N TRP A 165 -15.29 -14.25 -2.97
CA TRP A 165 -16.31 -13.25 -2.72
C TRP A 165 -15.91 -11.89 -3.29
N GLU A 166 -16.90 -11.05 -3.55
CA GLU A 166 -16.75 -9.63 -3.90
C GLU A 166 -17.68 -8.80 -3.03
N GLN A 167 -17.18 -7.68 -2.53
CA GLN A 167 -17.92 -6.74 -1.72
C GLN A 167 -17.79 -5.32 -2.28
N ALA A 168 -18.92 -4.69 -2.61
CA ALA A 168 -18.92 -3.26 -2.92
C ALA A 168 -18.54 -2.46 -1.66
N VAL A 169 -17.52 -1.62 -1.77
CA VAL A 169 -17.06 -0.74 -0.69
C VAL A 169 -17.81 0.58 -0.74
N GLU A 170 -17.98 1.13 -1.94
CA GLU A 170 -18.79 2.30 -2.26
C GLU A 170 -19.28 2.26 -3.71
N ASP A 171 -20.10 3.25 -4.07
CA ASP A 171 -20.53 3.45 -5.45
C ASP A 171 -19.48 4.29 -6.20
N TYR A 172 -18.94 3.76 -7.27
CA TYR A 172 -17.97 4.48 -8.11
C TYR A 172 -18.58 5.70 -8.83
N TYR A 173 -19.89 5.74 -9.03
CA TYR A 173 -20.58 6.91 -9.57
C TYR A 173 -20.51 8.13 -8.65
N ASP A 174 -20.33 7.92 -7.34
CA ASP A 174 -20.13 8.97 -6.35
C ASP A 174 -18.66 9.44 -6.28
N GLY A 175 -17.81 8.98 -7.19
CA GLY A 175 -16.40 9.38 -7.29
C GLY A 175 -15.43 8.53 -6.49
N TYR A 176 -15.89 7.46 -5.85
CA TYR A 176 -15.03 6.55 -5.09
C TYR A 176 -14.30 5.55 -5.98
N TYR A 177 -13.02 5.36 -5.75
CA TYR A 177 -12.23 4.28 -6.33
C TYR A 177 -11.10 3.89 -5.38
N MET A 178 -10.45 2.75 -5.59
CA MET A 178 -9.36 2.30 -4.73
C MET A 178 -8.12 1.93 -5.54
N THR A 179 -6.96 2.36 -5.05
CA THR A 179 -5.67 2.14 -5.72
C THR A 179 -4.62 1.48 -4.83
N MET A 180 -4.93 1.28 -3.55
CA MET A 180 -4.01 0.76 -2.54
C MET A 180 -3.97 -0.77 -2.51
N ALA A 181 -2.90 -1.35 -1.96
CA ALA A 181 -2.92 -2.71 -1.47
C ALA A 181 -3.70 -2.76 -0.15
N PRO A 182 -4.58 -3.75 0.08
CA PRO A 182 -5.23 -3.91 1.38
C PRO A 182 -4.22 -4.18 2.50
N LEU A 183 -4.54 -3.77 3.74
CA LEU A 183 -3.82 -4.15 4.94
C LEU A 183 -4.58 -5.26 5.67
N ILE A 184 -3.89 -6.35 5.99
CA ILE A 184 -4.48 -7.46 6.78
C ILE A 184 -3.97 -7.33 8.22
N ALA A 185 -4.88 -7.35 9.19
CA ALA A 185 -4.55 -7.51 10.60
C ALA A 185 -5.75 -8.11 11.37
N ASP A 186 -5.48 -8.98 12.30
CA ASP A 186 -6.49 -9.59 13.18
C ASP A 186 -7.73 -10.14 12.42
N GLY A 187 -7.47 -10.88 11.32
CA GLY A 187 -8.53 -11.45 10.48
C GLY A 187 -9.38 -10.47 9.69
N LYS A 188 -8.98 -9.20 9.63
CA LYS A 188 -9.66 -8.13 8.88
C LYS A 188 -8.84 -7.69 7.68
N VAL A 189 -9.54 -7.40 6.59
CA VAL A 189 -9.01 -6.76 5.38
C VAL A 189 -9.40 -5.29 5.43
N MET A 190 -8.43 -4.41 5.57
CA MET A 190 -8.64 -2.97 5.69
C MET A 190 -8.28 -2.27 4.39
N VAL A 191 -9.14 -1.34 3.98
CA VAL A 191 -8.97 -0.51 2.78
C VAL A 191 -9.35 0.93 3.07
N GLY A 192 -8.67 1.85 2.40
CA GLY A 192 -9.08 3.24 2.27
C GLY A 192 -9.53 3.54 0.84
N VAL A 193 -9.94 4.77 0.56
CA VAL A 193 -10.46 5.18 -0.75
C VAL A 193 -9.65 6.32 -1.34
N SER A 194 -9.64 6.38 -2.66
CA SER A 194 -9.21 7.49 -3.51
C SER A 194 -10.43 8.31 -3.95
N GLY A 195 -10.22 9.43 -4.65
CA GLY A 195 -11.29 10.25 -5.21
C GLY A 195 -11.47 11.60 -4.50
N GLY A 196 -10.45 12.06 -3.76
CA GLY A 196 -10.49 13.34 -3.05
C GLY A 196 -10.90 14.52 -3.92
N GLU A 197 -10.51 14.53 -5.18
CA GLU A 197 -10.85 15.54 -6.20
C GLU A 197 -12.25 15.39 -6.78
N LEU A 198 -12.88 14.24 -6.57
CA LEU A 198 -14.20 13.91 -7.11
C LEU A 198 -15.34 14.20 -6.11
N GLY A 199 -15.01 14.84 -4.98
CA GLY A 199 -16.00 15.26 -3.99
C GLY A 199 -16.49 14.14 -3.08
N ILE A 200 -15.63 13.19 -2.75
CA ILE A 200 -15.92 12.13 -1.79
C ILE A 200 -15.76 12.61 -0.33
N ARG A 201 -16.23 11.82 0.62
CA ARG A 201 -15.83 11.86 2.02
C ARG A 201 -14.93 10.65 2.30
N GLY A 202 -13.62 10.89 2.50
CA GLY A 202 -12.64 9.83 2.70
C GLY A 202 -12.91 8.98 3.95
N PHE A 203 -12.45 7.73 3.92
CA PHE A 203 -12.59 6.81 5.04
C PHE A 203 -11.56 5.66 4.97
N VAL A 204 -11.45 4.93 6.08
CA VAL A 204 -10.91 3.58 6.15
C VAL A 204 -12.03 2.63 6.57
N ALA A 205 -12.11 1.47 5.94
CA ALA A 205 -13.07 0.44 6.28
C ALA A 205 -12.38 -0.92 6.42
N ALA A 206 -12.92 -1.76 7.31
CA ALA A 206 -12.47 -3.13 7.52
C ALA A 206 -13.57 -4.13 7.21
N TYR A 207 -13.17 -5.24 6.66
CA TYR A 207 -14.04 -6.35 6.28
C TYR A 207 -13.48 -7.64 6.89
N ASP A 208 -14.38 -8.52 7.32
CA ASP A 208 -13.97 -9.87 7.73
C ASP A 208 -13.33 -10.61 6.55
N ALA A 209 -12.14 -11.15 6.74
CA ALA A 209 -11.35 -11.75 5.66
C ALA A 209 -12.03 -12.97 5.02
N PHE A 210 -12.87 -13.70 5.76
CA PHE A 210 -13.50 -14.91 5.26
C PHE A 210 -14.88 -14.68 4.64
N SER A 211 -15.70 -13.83 5.26
CA SER A 211 -17.06 -13.57 4.78
C SER A 211 -17.18 -12.38 3.83
N GLY A 212 -16.25 -11.41 3.90
CA GLY A 212 -16.35 -10.13 3.20
C GLY A 212 -17.36 -9.16 3.85
N GLU A 213 -17.93 -9.51 5.00
CA GLU A 213 -18.85 -8.62 5.72
C GLU A 213 -18.09 -7.43 6.31
N GLN A 214 -18.66 -6.22 6.19
CA GLN A 214 -18.07 -5.02 6.75
C GLN A 214 -18.08 -5.07 8.28
N ALA A 215 -16.91 -5.02 8.89
CA ALA A 215 -16.75 -4.97 10.34
C ALA A 215 -16.95 -3.55 10.88
N TRP A 216 -16.32 -2.56 10.23
CA TRP A 216 -16.45 -1.15 10.59
C TRP A 216 -16.05 -0.24 9.40
N LYS A 217 -16.46 1.05 9.49
CA LYS A 217 -16.07 2.12 8.57
C LYS A 217 -15.86 3.40 9.38
N THR A 218 -14.71 4.05 9.23
CA THR A 218 -14.34 5.27 9.94
C THR A 218 -13.97 6.37 8.94
N TYR A 219 -14.75 7.44 8.95
CA TYR A 219 -14.51 8.57 8.06
C TYR A 219 -13.30 9.40 8.51
N THR A 220 -12.51 9.87 7.57
CA THR A 220 -11.37 10.76 7.80
C THR A 220 -11.77 12.24 7.91
N ILE A 221 -13.03 12.55 7.63
CA ILE A 221 -13.62 13.87 7.88
C ILE A 221 -14.73 13.68 8.93
N PRO A 222 -14.65 14.37 10.08
CA PRO A 222 -15.66 14.24 11.13
C PRO A 222 -17.00 14.88 10.72
N ALA A 223 -18.10 14.21 11.04
CA ALA A 223 -19.44 14.77 10.89
C ALA A 223 -19.77 15.75 12.02
N PRO A 224 -20.78 16.62 11.86
CA PRO A 224 -21.19 17.55 12.91
C PRO A 224 -21.44 16.86 14.26
N GLY A 225 -20.77 17.35 15.29
CA GLY A 225 -20.82 16.77 16.65
C GLY A 225 -19.73 15.76 16.96
N GLU A 226 -18.98 15.30 15.98
CA GLU A 226 -17.77 14.50 16.18
C GLU A 226 -16.56 15.42 16.48
N PRO A 227 -15.55 14.96 17.23
CA PRO A 227 -14.33 15.72 17.51
C PRO A 227 -13.64 16.18 16.21
N GLY A 228 -13.31 17.47 16.10
CA GLY A 228 -12.68 18.07 14.93
C GLY A 228 -13.65 18.58 13.86
N SER A 229 -14.96 18.34 13.99
CA SER A 229 -15.96 18.82 13.03
C SER A 229 -16.03 20.34 12.89
N GLU A 230 -15.66 21.07 13.93
CA GLU A 230 -15.56 22.54 13.93
C GLU A 230 -14.50 23.08 12.97
N SER A 231 -13.59 22.25 12.52
CA SER A 231 -12.54 22.61 11.56
C SER A 231 -13.01 22.64 10.10
N TRP A 232 -14.28 22.25 9.85
CA TRP A 232 -14.89 22.23 8.51
C TRP A 232 -16.07 23.20 8.45
N PRO A 233 -16.12 24.14 7.47
CA PRO A 233 -17.19 25.11 7.38
C PRO A 233 -18.46 24.49 6.76
N GLY A 234 -19.60 24.72 7.38
CA GLY A 234 -20.91 24.31 6.86
C GLY A 234 -21.00 22.84 6.51
N ASP A 235 -21.40 22.54 5.28
CA ASP A 235 -21.57 21.16 4.79
C ASP A 235 -20.35 20.62 4.03
N SER A 236 -19.23 21.36 4.02
CA SER A 236 -18.02 20.95 3.28
C SER A 236 -17.42 19.60 3.74
N TRP A 237 -17.74 19.15 4.95
CA TRP A 237 -17.36 17.84 5.46
C TRP A 237 -17.90 16.67 4.64
N GLN A 238 -19.01 16.86 3.90
CA GLN A 238 -19.64 15.80 3.10
C GLN A 238 -18.85 15.45 1.84
N THR A 239 -18.12 16.42 1.29
CA THR A 239 -17.41 16.31 0.00
C THR A 239 -15.97 16.83 0.10
N GLY A 240 -15.44 16.90 1.31
CA GLY A 240 -14.15 17.50 1.61
C GLY A 240 -12.92 16.68 1.24
N GLY A 241 -13.05 15.56 0.54
CA GLY A 241 -11.92 14.73 0.11
C GLY A 241 -11.33 13.91 1.24
N VAL A 242 -10.09 14.20 1.64
CA VAL A 242 -9.30 13.51 2.68
C VAL A 242 -9.19 12.00 2.43
N PRO A 243 -8.76 11.60 1.22
CA PRO A 243 -8.67 10.19 0.84
C PRO A 243 -7.55 9.47 1.57
N VAL A 244 -7.63 8.12 1.61
CA VAL A 244 -6.58 7.23 2.09
C VAL A 244 -6.26 6.23 0.99
N TRP A 245 -5.26 6.53 0.16
CA TRP A 245 -5.01 5.77 -1.05
C TRP A 245 -3.66 5.01 -1.05
N ILE A 246 -2.97 4.98 0.10
CA ILE A 246 -1.77 4.17 0.37
C ILE A 246 -2.05 3.26 1.58
N THR A 247 -1.49 2.06 1.53
CA THR A 247 -1.55 1.06 2.60
C THR A 247 -0.96 1.58 3.90
N GLY A 248 -1.67 1.39 5.00
CA GLY A 248 -1.22 1.78 6.35
C GLY A 248 -0.15 0.86 6.94
N SER A 249 0.34 1.21 8.13
CA SER A 249 1.14 0.35 9.01
C SER A 249 0.32 -0.15 10.19
N TYR A 250 0.80 -1.19 10.87
CA TYR A 250 0.10 -1.80 12.00
C TYR A 250 1.04 -2.07 13.17
N ASP A 251 0.61 -1.68 14.35
CA ASP A 251 1.28 -2.01 15.62
C ASP A 251 0.49 -3.11 16.34
N PRO A 252 0.99 -4.35 16.37
CA PRO A 252 0.28 -5.46 17.00
C PRO A 252 0.24 -5.37 18.54
N GLU A 253 1.17 -4.65 19.17
CA GLU A 253 1.20 -4.49 20.63
C GLU A 253 0.08 -3.56 21.11
N LEU A 254 -0.18 -2.49 20.35
CA LEU A 254 -1.24 -1.53 20.64
C LEU A 254 -2.57 -1.90 19.96
N ASN A 255 -2.57 -2.84 19.02
CA ASN A 255 -3.67 -3.18 18.11
C ASN A 255 -4.19 -1.97 17.32
N LEU A 256 -3.27 -1.10 16.89
CA LEU A 256 -3.56 0.12 16.15
C LEU A 256 -3.02 0.06 14.71
N SER A 257 -3.85 0.44 13.76
CA SER A 257 -3.44 0.71 12.37
C SER A 257 -3.25 2.21 12.17
N TYR A 258 -2.17 2.59 11.49
CA TYR A 258 -1.80 3.98 11.23
C TYR A 258 -1.94 4.29 9.74
N TRP A 259 -2.69 5.34 9.43
CA TRP A 259 -3.03 5.69 8.07
C TRP A 259 -2.67 7.14 7.79
N GLY A 260 -1.92 7.38 6.74
CA GLY A 260 -1.74 8.72 6.21
C GLY A 260 -2.97 9.17 5.44
N THR A 261 -3.34 10.43 5.55
CA THR A 261 -4.50 11.00 4.89
C THR A 261 -4.09 12.04 3.85
N GLY A 262 -4.85 12.09 2.76
CA GLY A 262 -4.61 12.99 1.65
C GLY A 262 -5.13 14.42 1.86
N ASN A 263 -5.11 15.17 0.79
CA ASN A 263 -5.51 16.55 0.73
C ASN A 263 -7.01 16.76 1.03
N GLY A 264 -7.34 17.96 1.49
CA GLY A 264 -8.73 18.41 1.53
C GLY A 264 -9.22 18.84 0.13
N GLY A 265 -10.49 18.61 -0.14
CA GLY A 265 -11.18 19.05 -1.37
C GLY A 265 -12.13 20.24 -1.13
N PRO A 266 -12.21 21.21 -2.07
CA PRO A 266 -11.28 21.51 -3.17
C PRO A 266 -9.87 21.88 -2.70
N TRP A 267 -8.87 21.81 -3.58
CA TRP A 267 -7.47 22.06 -3.21
C TRP A 267 -7.22 23.42 -2.57
N MET A 268 -7.91 24.48 -3.04
CA MET A 268 -7.77 25.84 -2.52
C MET A 268 -8.35 25.93 -1.10
N GLY A 269 -7.49 25.94 -0.10
CA GLY A 269 -7.88 25.97 1.32
C GLY A 269 -8.69 27.19 1.74
N ASP A 270 -8.61 28.32 1.04
CA ASP A 270 -9.42 29.51 1.28
C ASP A 270 -10.91 29.28 0.99
N THR A 271 -11.28 28.29 0.17
CA THR A 271 -12.67 27.87 -0.07
C THR A 271 -13.25 27.01 1.06
N ARG A 272 -12.39 26.48 1.93
CA ARG A 272 -12.75 25.66 3.10
C ARG A 272 -11.98 26.08 4.35
N PRO A 273 -12.22 27.32 4.85
CA PRO A 273 -11.48 27.85 6.00
C PRO A 273 -11.59 26.94 7.23
N GLY A 274 -10.53 26.89 8.03
CA GLY A 274 -10.38 26.01 9.19
C GLY A 274 -9.21 25.04 9.00
N ASP A 275 -8.91 24.25 10.01
CA ASP A 275 -7.79 23.30 9.99
C ASP A 275 -8.05 22.08 9.10
N ASN A 276 -9.33 21.78 8.85
CA ASN A 276 -9.81 20.65 8.02
C ASN A 276 -9.32 19.29 8.52
N LEU A 277 -9.54 19.00 9.81
CA LEU A 277 -9.22 17.69 10.38
C LEU A 277 -10.05 16.58 9.73
N TYR A 278 -9.46 15.45 9.35
CA TYR A 278 -8.08 15.03 9.55
C TYR A 278 -7.31 14.99 8.22
N ALA A 279 -7.40 16.02 7.39
CA ALA A 279 -6.59 16.12 6.18
C ALA A 279 -5.10 16.20 6.52
N THR A 280 -4.25 15.68 5.63
CA THR A 280 -2.78 15.76 5.71
C THR A 280 -2.22 15.38 7.09
N SER A 281 -2.74 14.26 7.58
CA SER A 281 -2.50 13.75 8.94
C SER A 281 -2.05 12.29 8.91
N VAL A 282 -1.54 11.82 10.04
CA VAL A 282 -1.62 10.40 10.39
C VAL A 282 -2.76 10.21 11.38
N VAL A 283 -3.57 9.19 11.16
CA VAL A 283 -4.65 8.75 12.07
C VAL A 283 -4.37 7.35 12.56
N ALA A 284 -4.61 7.10 13.86
CA ALA A 284 -4.51 5.79 14.47
C ALA A 284 -5.90 5.22 14.73
N LEU A 285 -6.20 4.05 14.16
CA LEU A 285 -7.48 3.38 14.28
C LEU A 285 -7.32 2.05 15.02
N ASP A 286 -8.17 1.81 16.00
CA ASP A 286 -8.28 0.50 16.65
C ASP A 286 -8.74 -0.55 15.62
N VAL A 287 -7.96 -1.60 15.43
CA VAL A 287 -8.22 -2.61 14.39
C VAL A 287 -9.50 -3.39 14.65
N SER A 288 -9.88 -3.57 15.91
CA SER A 288 -11.08 -4.34 16.28
C SER A 288 -12.38 -3.57 16.03
N THR A 289 -12.36 -2.24 16.28
CA THR A 289 -13.58 -1.42 16.33
C THR A 289 -13.64 -0.31 15.27
N GLY A 290 -12.49 0.07 14.68
CA GLY A 290 -12.37 1.23 13.82
C GLY A 290 -12.34 2.58 14.57
N GLU A 291 -12.37 2.58 15.91
CA GLU A 291 -12.34 3.82 16.69
C GLU A 291 -11.08 4.63 16.39
N LEU A 292 -11.25 5.92 16.09
CA LEU A 292 -10.13 6.85 15.96
C LEU A 292 -9.56 7.14 17.35
N LYS A 293 -8.38 6.60 17.63
CA LYS A 293 -7.71 6.71 18.94
C LYS A 293 -6.83 7.95 19.04
N ALA A 294 -6.15 8.29 17.95
CA ALA A 294 -5.23 9.42 17.93
C ALA A 294 -4.99 9.94 16.52
N HIS A 295 -4.47 11.16 16.43
CA HIS A 295 -4.00 11.75 15.18
C HIS A 295 -2.86 12.72 15.43
N HIS A 296 -2.11 13.01 14.35
CA HIS A 296 -1.21 14.15 14.25
C HIS A 296 -1.39 14.78 12.87
N GLN A 297 -1.71 16.07 12.82
CA GLN A 297 -1.82 16.82 11.56
C GLN A 297 -0.46 17.45 11.24
N TYR A 298 0.14 17.04 10.12
CA TYR A 298 1.45 17.53 9.68
C TYR A 298 1.40 19.01 9.21
N HIS A 299 0.31 19.39 8.59
CA HIS A 299 0.04 20.78 8.23
C HIS A 299 -1.46 21.00 8.03
N TRP A 300 -1.93 22.19 8.35
CA TRP A 300 -3.35 22.54 8.37
C TRP A 300 -3.76 23.27 7.10
N ASN A 301 -5.04 23.17 6.72
CA ASN A 301 -5.67 23.90 5.59
C ASN A 301 -4.82 23.85 4.31
N ASP A 302 -4.43 22.64 3.92
CA ASP A 302 -3.59 22.40 2.76
C ASP A 302 -4.15 23.05 1.50
N SER A 303 -3.30 23.73 0.73
CA SER A 303 -3.60 24.34 -0.57
C SER A 303 -2.56 23.97 -1.65
N TRP A 304 -1.65 23.05 -1.33
CA TRP A 304 -0.52 22.67 -2.19
C TRP A 304 -0.67 21.27 -2.77
N ASP A 305 -1.73 20.56 -2.38
CA ASP A 305 -1.91 19.14 -2.73
C ASP A 305 -0.77 18.26 -2.16
N TRP A 306 -0.41 18.54 -0.91
CA TRP A 306 0.59 17.79 -0.18
C TRP A 306 -0.03 16.63 0.56
N ASP A 307 -0.43 15.62 -0.18
CA ASP A 307 -0.90 14.37 0.39
C ASP A 307 0.12 13.77 1.37
N GLU A 308 -0.25 13.62 2.61
CA GLU A 308 0.56 12.93 3.62
C GLU A 308 0.13 11.46 3.81
N VAL A 309 -0.25 10.83 2.71
CA VAL A 309 -0.85 9.48 2.66
C VAL A 309 0.11 8.34 2.91
N SER A 310 1.43 8.56 2.81
CA SER A 310 2.39 7.50 3.09
C SER A 310 2.27 7.03 4.52
N ALA A 311 2.14 5.71 4.72
CA ALA A 311 2.16 5.15 6.05
C ALA A 311 3.48 5.51 6.75
N PRO A 312 3.43 5.95 8.02
CA PRO A 312 4.64 6.20 8.76
C PRO A 312 5.40 4.90 9.00
N LEU A 313 6.74 4.98 8.99
CA LEU A 313 7.58 3.88 9.44
C LEU A 313 7.48 3.78 10.96
N LEU A 314 7.07 2.61 11.47
CA LEU A 314 7.05 2.38 12.90
C LEU A 314 8.45 1.92 13.33
N ILE A 315 9.08 2.68 14.22
CA ILE A 315 10.44 2.41 14.66
C ILE A 315 10.63 2.81 16.11
N ASP A 316 11.17 1.90 16.90
CA ASP A 316 11.49 2.20 18.30
C ASP A 316 12.93 2.70 18.41
N PHE A 317 13.14 3.76 19.16
CA PHE A 317 14.47 4.35 19.34
C PHE A 317 14.70 4.83 20.76
N GLN A 318 16.00 5.04 21.11
CA GLN A 318 16.39 5.54 22.41
C GLN A 318 16.41 7.07 22.44
N ARG A 319 15.67 7.68 23.36
CA ARG A 319 15.70 9.11 23.63
C ARG A 319 15.85 9.36 25.13
N ASN A 320 16.89 10.09 25.54
CA ASN A 320 17.17 10.40 26.95
C ASN A 320 17.22 9.15 27.86
N GLY A 321 17.70 8.02 27.34
CA GLY A 321 17.81 6.76 28.09
C GLY A 321 16.49 5.98 28.22
N GLN A 322 15.44 6.39 27.54
CA GLN A 322 14.15 5.68 27.48
C GLN A 322 13.89 5.19 26.06
N THR A 323 13.23 4.04 25.93
CA THR A 323 12.71 3.57 24.64
C THR A 323 11.45 4.37 24.31
N VAL A 324 11.40 4.91 23.12
CA VAL A 324 10.23 5.61 22.54
C VAL A 324 9.68 4.75 21.43
N ASN A 325 8.39 4.44 21.49
CA ASN A 325 7.67 3.83 20.40
C ASN A 325 7.46 4.91 19.33
N GLY A 326 8.37 4.99 18.36
CA GLY A 326 8.42 6.10 17.42
C GLY A 326 7.75 5.84 16.09
N MET A 327 7.49 6.91 15.38
CA MET A 327 7.11 6.91 13.96
C MET A 327 7.96 7.92 13.23
N ILE A 328 8.36 7.59 11.99
CA ILE A 328 9.05 8.51 11.08
C ILE A 328 8.22 8.65 9.81
N HIS A 329 7.98 9.90 9.40
CA HIS A 329 7.25 10.19 8.17
C HIS A 329 8.00 11.23 7.31
N PRO A 330 8.44 10.87 6.08
CA PRO A 330 8.96 11.83 5.12
C PRO A 330 7.79 12.54 4.43
N GLY A 331 7.41 13.71 4.94
CA GLY A 331 6.26 14.47 4.47
C GLY A 331 6.51 15.09 3.08
N ARG A 332 5.49 15.15 2.22
CA ARG A 332 5.53 15.91 0.95
C ARG A 332 5.69 17.41 1.17
N ASN A 333 5.39 17.89 2.38
CA ASN A 333 5.69 19.26 2.83
C ASN A 333 7.20 19.55 2.99
N GLY A 334 8.09 18.55 2.78
CA GLY A 334 9.54 18.70 2.80
C GLY A 334 10.19 18.49 4.16
N TYR A 335 9.45 18.08 5.16
CA TYR A 335 9.97 17.76 6.50
C TYR A 335 9.96 16.25 6.78
N LEU A 336 11.00 15.78 7.43
CA LEU A 336 11.07 14.45 8.04
C LEU A 336 10.55 14.59 9.47
N TRP A 337 9.39 14.00 9.74
CA TRP A 337 8.69 14.06 11.01
C TRP A 337 9.05 12.90 11.91
N PHE A 338 9.24 13.18 13.18
CA PHE A 338 9.49 12.22 14.26
C PHE A 338 8.37 12.35 15.27
N LEU A 339 7.61 11.29 15.45
CA LEU A 339 6.46 11.25 16.34
C LEU A 339 6.61 10.10 17.34
N GLU A 340 5.91 10.20 18.47
CA GLU A 340 5.75 9.13 19.45
C GLU A 340 4.33 8.57 19.36
N ARG A 341 4.21 7.24 19.29
CA ARG A 341 2.92 6.54 19.29
C ARG A 341 2.61 5.93 20.64
N ASN A 342 1.38 6.13 21.12
CA ASN A 342 0.83 5.54 22.33
C ASN A 342 -0.57 5.01 22.03
N ALA A 343 -1.20 4.33 23.00
CA ALA A 343 -2.52 3.72 22.82
C ALA A 343 -3.63 4.71 22.44
N ASP A 344 -3.53 5.96 22.84
CA ASP A 344 -4.55 7.01 22.67
C ASP A 344 -3.97 8.39 22.29
N SER A 345 -2.70 8.45 21.91
CA SER A 345 -2.04 9.70 21.52
C SER A 345 -0.92 9.49 20.51
N ILE A 346 -0.72 10.49 19.66
CA ILE A 346 0.44 10.66 18.78
C ILE A 346 1.10 11.97 19.14
N GLY A 347 2.28 11.89 19.78
CA GLY A 347 3.04 13.04 20.27
C GLY A 347 4.05 13.55 19.22
N PHE A 348 4.20 14.86 19.10
CA PHE A 348 5.26 15.47 18.30
C PHE A 348 6.59 15.38 19.05
N ILE A 349 7.64 14.94 18.37
CA ILE A 349 9.00 14.86 18.91
C ILE A 349 9.88 15.91 18.26
N ASP A 350 9.93 15.93 16.93
CA ASP A 350 10.79 16.79 16.13
C ASP A 350 10.37 16.76 14.65
N ALA A 351 10.79 17.74 13.87
CA ALA A 351 10.68 17.70 12.42
C ALA A 351 11.86 18.46 11.78
N ASN A 352 12.52 17.80 10.81
CA ASN A 352 13.70 18.34 10.17
C ASN A 352 13.47 18.48 8.66
N PRO A 353 13.77 19.65 8.04
CA PRO A 353 13.66 19.79 6.61
C PRO A 353 14.69 18.88 5.91
N TYR A 354 14.24 18.07 4.96
CA TYR A 354 15.11 17.23 4.11
C TYR A 354 15.11 17.67 2.65
N VAL A 355 14.16 18.53 2.27
CA VAL A 355 14.09 19.22 0.98
C VAL A 355 13.98 20.70 1.25
N TYR A 356 14.58 21.53 0.40
CA TYR A 356 14.36 22.97 0.49
C TYR A 356 12.89 23.32 0.30
N GLN A 357 12.33 24.02 1.25
CA GLN A 357 11.03 24.64 1.18
C GLN A 357 11.08 25.96 2.00
N ASP A 358 10.26 26.92 1.64
CA ASP A 358 10.21 28.24 2.28
C ASP A 358 8.76 28.70 2.57
N VAL A 359 7.85 27.71 2.59
CA VAL A 359 6.42 27.90 2.91
C VAL A 359 6.21 27.97 4.42
N PHE A 360 6.89 27.09 5.18
CA PHE A 360 6.85 27.14 6.64
C PHE A 360 7.85 28.16 7.16
N THR A 361 7.38 29.10 7.97
CA THR A 361 8.24 30.09 8.64
C THR A 361 8.76 29.61 9.98
N SER A 362 7.97 28.77 10.67
CA SER A 362 8.32 28.11 11.94
C SER A 362 7.42 26.91 12.17
N LEU A 363 7.84 26.06 13.12
CA LEU A 363 7.02 24.99 13.71
C LEU A 363 6.82 25.28 15.18
N ASP A 364 5.61 25.06 15.69
CA ASP A 364 5.36 25.07 17.14
C ASP A 364 6.19 23.96 17.82
N PRO A 365 6.98 24.26 18.85
CA PRO A 365 7.91 23.30 19.41
C PRO A 365 7.25 22.18 20.22
N VAL A 366 5.96 22.28 20.53
CA VAL A 366 5.21 21.28 21.30
C VAL A 366 4.35 20.42 20.40
N THR A 367 3.71 21.01 19.40
CA THR A 367 2.73 20.33 18.56
C THR A 367 3.25 20.03 17.14
N GLY A 368 4.35 20.67 16.73
CA GLY A 368 4.83 20.61 15.35
C GLY A 368 4.00 21.43 14.35
N ARG A 369 2.93 22.11 14.80
CA ARG A 369 2.05 22.86 13.92
C ARG A 369 2.85 23.94 13.16
N PRO A 370 2.79 23.98 11.81
CA PRO A 370 3.51 24.97 11.03
C PRO A 370 2.81 26.33 11.03
N GLU A 371 3.61 27.39 11.02
CA GLU A 371 3.22 28.73 10.59
C GLU A 371 3.62 28.93 9.15
N TYR A 372 2.72 29.50 8.32
CA TYR A 372 2.96 29.70 6.90
C TYR A 372 3.41 31.11 6.55
N ASP A 373 4.27 31.21 5.56
CA ASP A 373 4.34 32.45 4.76
C ASP A 373 3.10 32.53 3.88
N MET A 374 2.11 33.27 4.33
CA MET A 374 0.81 33.40 3.66
C MET A 374 0.90 34.00 2.25
N SER A 375 2.01 34.67 1.91
CA SER A 375 2.24 35.17 0.54
C SER A 375 2.52 34.03 -0.46
N LYS A 376 2.84 32.83 0.02
CA LYS A 376 3.14 31.61 -0.77
C LYS A 376 1.99 30.62 -0.80
N LYS A 377 0.93 30.87 -0.04
CA LYS A 377 -0.23 30.02 -0.04
C LYS A 377 -1.04 30.22 -1.31
N PRO A 378 -1.28 29.18 -2.12
CA PRO A 378 -2.18 29.27 -3.26
C PRO A 378 -3.60 29.66 -2.81
N GLY A 379 -4.22 30.57 -3.55
CA GLY A 379 -5.59 31.00 -3.34
C GLY A 379 -6.40 30.95 -4.63
N THR A 380 -7.71 31.17 -4.52
CA THR A 380 -8.63 31.26 -5.66
C THR A 380 -8.47 32.57 -6.43
#